data_ed64a039336e20e1aa8485baae9f65ac
#
_entry.id   ed64a039336e20e1aa8485baae9f65ac
#
_cell.length_a   1.000
_cell.length_b   1.000
_cell.length_c   1.000
_cell.angle_alpha   90.00
_cell.angle_beta   90.00
_cell.angle_gamma   90.00
#
_symmetry.space_group_name_H-M   'P 1'
#
loop_
_entity.id
_entity.type
_entity.pdbx_description
1 polymer ?
#
loop_
_entity_poly.entity_id
_entity_poly.type
_entity_poly.pdbx_seq_one_letter_code
_entity_poly.pdbx_strand_id
1 'polypeptide(L)' 'CDINWEKDVAPVAELPLTLRYMIDESKFNDAESLFQTYLPVLEAWEKAGVVGADELRKDCTYMLKDAQRVPT' A
#
# COMPACT_ATOMS: atom_id res chain seq x y z
N CYS A 1 -5.69 6.43 -19.24
CA CYS A 1 -6.55 6.39 -18.06
C CYS A 1 -6.17 7.50 -17.11
N ASP A 2 -7.12 8.27 -16.75
CA ASP A 2 -6.88 9.41 -15.88
C ASP A 2 -6.87 8.95 -14.43
N ILE A 3 -5.84 9.35 -13.73
CA ILE A 3 -5.76 9.10 -12.30
C ILE A 3 -6.59 10.17 -11.61
N ASN A 4 -7.56 9.74 -10.84
CA ASN A 4 -8.37 10.68 -10.08
C ASN A 4 -7.64 11.00 -8.78
N TRP A 5 -6.92 12.11 -8.78
CA TRP A 5 -6.07 12.47 -7.66
C TRP A 5 -6.84 12.60 -6.35
N GLU A 6 -8.04 13.14 -6.40
CA GLU A 6 -8.84 13.33 -5.19
C GLU A 6 -9.33 12.01 -4.60
N LYS A 7 -9.73 11.08 -5.45
CA LYS A 7 -10.22 9.79 -5.00
C LYS A 7 -9.11 8.81 -4.67
N ASP A 8 -8.04 8.82 -5.48
CA ASP A 8 -6.99 7.82 -5.35
C ASP A 8 -5.89 8.23 -4.39
N VAL A 9 -5.61 9.53 -4.29
CA VAL A 9 -4.53 10.01 -3.42
C VAL A 9 -4.82 9.79 -1.95
N ALA A 10 -6.02 10.15 -1.49
CA ALA A 10 -6.35 10.05 -0.08
C ALA A 10 -6.26 8.62 0.45
N PRO A 11 -6.92 7.62 -0.17
CA PRO A 11 -6.80 6.24 0.34
C PRO A 11 -5.41 5.67 0.18
N VAL A 12 -4.70 6.04 -0.89
CA VAL A 12 -3.35 5.53 -1.09
C VAL A 12 -2.36 6.16 -0.13
N ALA A 13 -2.52 7.46 0.15
CA ALA A 13 -1.66 8.14 1.12
C ALA A 13 -1.81 7.56 2.52
N GLU A 14 -3.00 7.06 2.86
CA GLU A 14 -3.26 6.43 4.15
C GLU A 14 -2.98 4.93 4.15
N LEU A 15 -2.61 4.38 3.00
CA LEU A 15 -2.40 2.95 2.86
C LEU A 15 -1.43 2.36 3.89
N PRO A 16 -0.26 2.97 4.18
CA PRO A 16 0.63 2.42 5.19
C PRO A 16 -0.02 2.34 6.57
N LEU A 17 -0.78 3.34 6.95
CA LEU A 17 -1.48 3.35 8.24
C LEU A 17 -2.55 2.27 8.27
N THR A 18 -3.31 2.14 7.20
CA THR A 18 -4.36 1.12 7.08
C THR A 18 -3.76 -0.28 7.17
N LEU A 19 -2.68 -0.53 6.46
CA LEU A 19 -2.01 -1.82 6.49
C LEU A 19 -1.46 -2.14 7.87
N ARG A 20 -0.88 -1.15 8.51
CA ARG A 20 -0.34 -1.32 9.86
C ARG A 20 -1.45 -1.68 10.85
N TYR A 21 -2.59 -1.01 10.73
CA TYR A 21 -3.75 -1.30 11.57
C TYR A 21 -4.22 -2.74 11.34
N MET A 22 -4.32 -3.16 10.10
CA MET A 22 -4.72 -4.53 9.77
C MET A 22 -3.74 -5.56 10.31
N ILE A 23 -2.45 -5.28 10.22
CA ILE A 23 -1.41 -6.16 10.73
C ILE A 23 -1.52 -6.27 12.25
N ASP A 24 -1.76 -5.17 12.94
CA ASP A 24 -1.94 -5.16 14.39
C ASP A 24 -3.16 -5.98 14.81
N GLU A 25 -4.19 -6.01 13.96
CA GLU A 25 -5.39 -6.80 14.19
C GLU A 25 -5.23 -8.25 13.71
N SER A 26 -4.05 -8.64 13.29
CA SER A 26 -3.75 -9.98 12.77
C SER A 26 -4.50 -10.31 11.49
N LYS A 27 -4.81 -9.30 10.69
CA LYS A 27 -5.53 -9.44 9.43
C LYS A 27 -4.56 -9.37 8.25
N PHE A 28 -3.56 -10.22 8.25
CA PHE A 28 -2.52 -10.21 7.22
C PHE A 28 -3.08 -10.43 5.82
N ASN A 29 -4.00 -11.37 5.68
CA ASN A 29 -4.59 -11.67 4.38
C ASN A 29 -5.34 -10.48 3.82
N ASP A 30 -6.08 -9.78 4.68
CA ASP A 30 -6.82 -8.59 4.28
C ASP A 30 -5.87 -7.46 3.89
N ALA A 31 -4.80 -7.29 4.65
CA ALA A 31 -3.79 -6.27 4.36
C ALA A 31 -3.13 -6.54 3.01
N GLU A 32 -2.73 -7.78 2.77
CA GLU A 32 -2.12 -8.16 1.50
C GLU A 32 -3.09 -7.95 0.33
N SER A 33 -4.34 -8.35 0.52
CA SER A 33 -5.37 -8.19 -0.49
C SER A 33 -5.59 -6.72 -0.83
N LEU A 34 -5.65 -5.88 0.19
CA LEU A 34 -5.80 -4.43 0.01
C LEU A 34 -4.62 -3.85 -0.75
N PHE A 35 -3.41 -4.25 -0.37
CA PHE A 35 -2.21 -3.80 -1.05
C PHE A 35 -2.23 -4.20 -2.53
N GLN A 36 -2.59 -5.44 -2.81
CA GLN A 36 -2.70 -5.94 -4.19
C GLN A 36 -3.70 -5.13 -5.00
N THR A 37 -4.79 -4.71 -4.37
CA THR A 37 -5.79 -3.88 -5.02
C THR A 37 -5.23 -2.51 -5.44
N TYR A 38 -4.38 -1.93 -4.60
CA TYR A 38 -3.79 -0.62 -4.88
C TYR A 38 -2.48 -0.67 -5.64
N LEU A 39 -1.89 -1.84 -5.77
CA LEU A 39 -0.60 -1.97 -6.45
C LEU A 39 -0.61 -1.41 -7.88
N PRO A 40 -1.63 -1.69 -8.71
CA PRO A 40 -1.67 -1.11 -10.05
C PRO A 40 -1.71 0.43 -10.03
N VAL A 41 -2.39 1.01 -9.05
CA VAL A 41 -2.45 2.47 -8.89
C VAL A 41 -1.07 3.02 -8.57
N LEU A 42 -0.36 2.38 -7.64
CA LEU A 42 0.98 2.78 -7.26
C LEU A 42 1.95 2.69 -8.45
N GLU A 43 1.85 1.62 -9.21
CA GLU A 43 2.69 1.44 -10.40
C GLU A 43 2.40 2.52 -11.45
N ALA A 44 1.14 2.86 -11.65
CA ALA A 44 0.75 3.92 -12.58
C ALA A 44 1.31 5.26 -12.12
N TRP A 45 1.28 5.52 -10.82
CA TRP A 45 1.83 6.74 -10.26
C TRP A 45 3.35 6.82 -10.46
N GLU A 46 4.05 5.71 -10.25
CA GLU A 46 5.49 5.67 -10.49
C GLU A 46 5.81 5.99 -11.94
N LYS A 47 5.06 5.43 -12.87
CA LYS A 47 5.23 5.69 -14.30
C LYS A 47 4.92 7.14 -14.65
N ALA A 48 3.96 7.73 -13.95
CA ALA A 48 3.60 9.14 -14.15
C ALA A 48 4.61 10.09 -13.53
N GLY A 49 5.57 9.58 -12.75
CA GLY A 49 6.58 10.40 -12.12
C GLY A 49 6.13 11.05 -10.82
N VAL A 50 5.14 10.46 -10.16
CA VAL A 50 4.64 11.00 -8.90
C VAL A 50 5.68 10.81 -7.81
N VAL A 51 6.06 11.91 -7.17
CA VAL A 51 7.04 11.88 -6.09
C VAL A 51 6.44 11.18 -4.88
N GLY A 52 7.18 10.21 -4.33
CA GLY A 52 6.75 9.50 -3.15
C GLY A 52 5.99 8.20 -3.41
N ALA A 53 5.55 7.99 -4.64
CA ALA A 53 4.83 6.75 -4.99
C ALA A 53 5.73 5.52 -4.79
N ASP A 54 6.98 5.65 -5.20
CA ASP A 54 7.97 4.58 -5.04
C ASP A 54 8.19 4.24 -3.58
N GLU A 55 8.39 5.26 -2.75
CA GLU A 55 8.59 5.07 -1.32
C GLU A 55 7.36 4.45 -0.67
N LEU A 56 6.19 4.89 -1.06
CA LEU A 56 4.93 4.38 -0.53
C LEU A 56 4.80 2.89 -0.83
N ARG A 57 5.07 2.50 -2.06
CA ARG A 57 5.02 1.09 -2.47
C ARG A 57 6.03 0.26 -1.68
N LYS A 58 7.24 0.77 -1.54
CA LYS A 58 8.29 0.08 -0.78
C LYS A 58 7.91 -0.09 0.67
N ASP A 59 7.38 0.96 1.29
CA ASP A 59 6.96 0.91 2.69
C ASP A 59 5.90 -0.16 2.92
N CYS A 60 4.89 -0.19 2.05
CA CYS A 60 3.83 -1.19 2.15
C CYS A 60 4.38 -2.60 1.96
N THR A 61 5.27 -2.78 0.99
CA THR A 61 5.90 -4.06 0.72
C THR A 61 6.70 -4.53 1.94
N TYR A 62 7.45 -3.63 2.56
CA TYR A 62 8.23 -3.94 3.74
C TYR A 62 7.34 -4.35 4.91
N MET A 63 6.26 -3.62 5.14
CA MET A 63 5.34 -3.94 6.21
C MET A 63 4.78 -5.35 6.08
N LEU A 64 4.35 -5.71 4.87
CA LEU A 64 3.78 -7.03 4.63
C LEU A 64 4.83 -8.12 4.77
N LYS A 65 6.02 -7.91 4.26
CA LYS A 65 7.11 -8.87 4.39
C LYS A 65 7.49 -9.07 5.84
N ASP A 66 7.60 -7.97 6.58
CA ASP A 66 7.99 -8.02 7.99
C ASP A 66 6.93 -8.75 8.80
N ALA A 67 5.66 -8.51 8.51
CA ALA A 67 4.57 -9.19 9.18
C ALA A 67 4.57 -10.69 8.92
N GLN A 68 4.84 -11.10 7.68
CA GLN A 68 4.92 -12.52 7.32
C GLN A 68 6.15 -13.20 7.93
N ARG A 69 7.17 -12.42 8.20
CA ARG A 69 8.43 -12.92 8.68
C ARG A 69 8.45 -13.16 10.18
N VAL A 70 7.54 -12.54 10.91
CA VAL A 70 7.48 -12.66 12.37
C VAL A 70 7.15 -14.10 12.75
N PRO A 71 8.04 -14.79 13.41
CA PRO A 71 7.74 -16.14 13.89
C PRO A 71 6.78 -16.05 15.06
N THR A 72 5.78 -16.81 14.98
CA THR A 72 4.80 -16.88 16.07
C THR A 72 5.34 -17.77 17.19
#